data_1889cd2420437b841cae3a12be7c8727
#
_entry.id   1889cd2420437b841cae3a12be7c8727
#
_cell.length_a   1.000
_cell.length_b   1.000
_cell.length_c   1.000
_cell.angle_alpha   90.00
_cell.angle_beta   90.00
_cell.angle_gamma   90.00
#
_symmetry.space_group_name_H-M   'P 1'
#
loop_
_entity.id
_entity.type
_entity.pdbx_description
1 polymer ?
#
loop_
_entity_poly.entity_id
_entity_poly.type
_entity_poly.pdbx_seq_one_letter_code
_entity_poly.pdbx_strand_id
1 'polypeptide(L)'
;MKHIYNFSPGPAKLDSSVISKSQDAVANYQNTGLSILEIGHRSKDFETLINALQENMVNIFNIPSNYFTLLLQGGATYQNTFIANNYDKENKLLGCLVTGTWGRYSVEDFSKIRDTKIIEVSDNEIENYIQTPWDLEGVDYLHLTSNETINGVQLREFNKIEHDSLLIDMSSDIGSYSFEWDNLAYVYAGAQKNMGIPGVSICIGDEKYLNSEDNSRYLNLGQLVEKNSLLNTPPTFSIYVLKLVTDWMIAMGGINHFEEKSIRQSSRIYEQLESYGDFVIIPVSDYSKSRSNIIFKFKNEDLEKKFLIEATEKGILGLNGHRSQGGIRISLYNSITDEMVDYLSEYIDRFFADNGK
;
A
#
# COMPACT_ATOMS: atom_id res chain seq x y z
N MET A 1 -15.82 -17.45 21.95
CA MET A 1 -14.47 -16.91 21.67
C MET A 1 -14.57 -15.37 21.75
N LYS A 2 -13.54 -14.71 22.29
CA LYS A 2 -13.50 -13.23 22.31
C LYS A 2 -13.43 -12.74 20.87
N HIS A 3 -14.24 -11.75 20.50
CA HIS A 3 -14.17 -11.14 19.18
C HIS A 3 -12.87 -10.34 19.06
N ILE A 4 -12.15 -10.49 17.96
CA ILE A 4 -10.88 -9.83 17.72
C ILE A 4 -11.01 -8.89 16.52
N TYR A 5 -10.71 -7.62 16.75
CA TYR A 5 -10.67 -6.56 15.74
C TYR A 5 -9.22 -6.19 15.43
N ASN A 6 -8.74 -6.55 14.25
CA ASN A 6 -7.35 -6.37 13.85
C ASN A 6 -7.17 -5.12 12.98
N PHE A 7 -6.48 -4.11 13.51
CA PHE A 7 -6.10 -2.87 12.82
C PHE A 7 -4.61 -2.81 12.49
N SER A 8 -3.97 -3.97 12.33
CA SER A 8 -2.52 -4.04 12.05
C SER A 8 -2.13 -3.39 10.73
N PRO A 9 -0.95 -2.74 10.66
CA PRO A 9 -0.48 -2.04 9.46
C PRO A 9 0.07 -2.96 8.36
N GLY A 10 0.18 -4.25 8.64
CA GLY A 10 0.63 -5.28 7.70
C GLY A 10 1.50 -6.36 8.38
N PRO A 11 1.28 -7.65 8.10
CA PRO A 11 0.15 -8.17 7.31
C PRO A 11 -1.18 -7.73 7.89
N ALA A 12 -2.08 -7.26 7.01
CA ALA A 12 -3.34 -6.68 7.41
C ALA A 12 -4.47 -7.73 7.48
N LYS A 13 -5.62 -7.31 8.01
CA LYS A 13 -6.84 -8.12 7.99
C LYS A 13 -7.24 -8.42 6.54
N LEU A 14 -7.68 -9.64 6.30
CA LEU A 14 -8.37 -10.04 5.07
C LEU A 14 -9.89 -10.09 5.29
N ASP A 15 -10.65 -9.95 4.21
CA ASP A 15 -12.08 -10.25 4.24
C ASP A 15 -12.33 -11.72 4.57
N SER A 16 -13.41 -12.01 5.30
CA SER A 16 -13.73 -13.36 5.74
C SER A 16 -14.04 -14.31 4.56
N SER A 17 -14.61 -13.77 3.48
CA SER A 17 -14.90 -14.57 2.28
C SER A 17 -13.63 -14.99 1.55
N VAL A 18 -12.59 -14.13 1.56
CA VAL A 18 -11.27 -14.44 1.02
C VAL A 18 -10.60 -15.54 1.83
N ILE A 19 -10.68 -15.46 3.17
CA ILE A 19 -10.14 -16.50 4.06
C ILE A 19 -10.84 -17.83 3.81
N SER A 20 -12.18 -17.86 3.76
CA SER A 20 -12.96 -19.09 3.52
C SER A 20 -12.59 -19.73 2.19
N LYS A 21 -12.60 -18.97 1.09
CA LYS A 21 -12.22 -19.47 -0.23
C LYS A 21 -10.77 -19.96 -0.30
N SER A 22 -9.88 -19.33 0.49
CA SER A 22 -8.49 -19.79 0.59
C SER A 22 -8.38 -21.14 1.29
N GLN A 23 -9.16 -21.36 2.37
CA GLN A 23 -9.24 -22.66 3.06
C GLN A 23 -9.73 -23.76 2.12
N ASP A 24 -10.80 -23.49 1.37
CA ASP A 24 -11.37 -24.44 0.41
C ASP A 24 -10.33 -24.81 -0.67
N ALA A 25 -9.59 -23.82 -1.20
CA ALA A 25 -8.59 -24.06 -2.23
C ALA A 25 -7.36 -24.81 -1.72
N VAL A 26 -6.98 -24.64 -0.45
CA VAL A 26 -5.92 -25.44 0.18
C VAL A 26 -6.35 -26.88 0.32
N ALA A 27 -7.62 -27.13 0.60
CA ALA A 27 -8.16 -28.49 0.70
C ALA A 27 -8.34 -29.14 -0.68
N ASN A 28 -8.92 -28.45 -1.65
CA ASN A 28 -9.19 -28.96 -3.00
C ASN A 28 -9.48 -27.81 -3.98
N TYR A 29 -8.45 -27.39 -4.71
CA TYR A 29 -8.57 -26.29 -5.66
C TYR A 29 -9.52 -26.64 -6.80
N GLN A 30 -10.63 -25.92 -6.92
CA GLN A 30 -11.61 -26.05 -8.01
C GLN A 30 -12.03 -27.49 -8.33
N ASN A 31 -12.09 -28.37 -7.33
CA ASN A 31 -12.41 -29.78 -7.47
C ASN A 31 -11.44 -30.58 -8.36
N THR A 32 -10.22 -30.13 -8.50
CA THR A 32 -9.18 -30.85 -9.27
C THR A 32 -8.63 -32.09 -8.55
N GLY A 33 -8.91 -32.23 -7.27
CA GLY A 33 -8.29 -33.22 -6.39
C GLY A 33 -6.93 -32.83 -5.86
N LEU A 34 -6.43 -31.64 -6.22
CA LEU A 34 -5.16 -31.07 -5.78
C LEU A 34 -5.40 -29.83 -4.90
N SER A 35 -4.48 -29.57 -3.98
CA SER A 35 -4.38 -28.29 -3.30
C SER A 35 -3.87 -27.20 -4.23
N ILE A 36 -4.31 -25.94 -4.04
CA ILE A 36 -3.68 -24.78 -4.70
C ILE A 36 -2.16 -24.72 -4.45
N LEU A 37 -1.69 -25.28 -3.33
CA LEU A 37 -0.27 -25.34 -2.99
C LEU A 37 0.54 -26.29 -3.89
N GLU A 38 -0.16 -27.20 -4.59
CA GLU A 38 0.42 -28.22 -5.47
C GLU A 38 0.23 -27.88 -6.96
N ILE A 39 -0.56 -26.84 -7.28
CA ILE A 39 -0.83 -26.41 -8.64
C ILE A 39 0.47 -25.86 -9.27
N GLY A 40 0.92 -26.48 -10.35
CA GLY A 40 2.12 -26.06 -11.09
C GLY A 40 1.90 -24.71 -11.78
N HIS A 41 2.83 -23.78 -11.59
CA HIS A 41 2.74 -22.43 -12.17
C HIS A 41 2.76 -22.39 -13.72
N ARG A 42 3.02 -23.50 -14.39
CA ARG A 42 2.96 -23.67 -15.86
C ARG A 42 1.73 -24.47 -16.29
N SER A 43 0.84 -24.81 -15.38
CA SER A 43 -0.41 -25.48 -15.70
C SER A 43 -1.39 -24.50 -16.33
N LYS A 44 -2.36 -25.03 -17.10
CA LYS A 44 -3.44 -24.25 -17.68
C LYS A 44 -4.30 -23.58 -16.61
N ASP A 45 -4.48 -24.23 -15.45
CA ASP A 45 -5.26 -23.71 -14.34
C ASP A 45 -4.60 -22.43 -13.77
N PHE A 46 -3.29 -22.46 -13.61
CA PHE A 46 -2.56 -21.30 -13.10
C PHE A 46 -2.46 -20.17 -14.14
N GLU A 47 -2.31 -20.48 -15.42
CA GLU A 47 -2.39 -19.50 -16.50
C GLU A 47 -3.76 -18.81 -16.51
N THR A 48 -4.85 -19.58 -16.39
CA THR A 48 -6.21 -19.03 -16.29
C THR A 48 -6.35 -18.11 -15.08
N LEU A 49 -5.77 -18.49 -13.93
CA LEU A 49 -5.80 -17.70 -12.70
C LEU A 49 -5.08 -16.35 -12.89
N ILE A 50 -3.87 -16.34 -13.46
CA ILE A 50 -3.11 -15.10 -13.71
C ILE A 50 -3.86 -14.18 -14.66
N ASN A 51 -4.35 -14.70 -15.78
CA ASN A 51 -5.06 -13.90 -16.76
C ASN A 51 -6.31 -13.25 -16.16
N ALA A 52 -7.10 -14.00 -15.39
CA ALA A 52 -8.26 -13.46 -14.69
C ALA A 52 -7.88 -12.41 -13.63
N LEU A 53 -6.76 -12.59 -12.94
CA LEU A 53 -6.25 -11.61 -11.99
C LEU A 53 -5.83 -10.30 -12.71
N GLN A 54 -5.11 -10.41 -13.82
CA GLN A 54 -4.70 -9.23 -14.60
C GLN A 54 -5.91 -8.48 -15.17
N GLU A 55 -6.92 -9.20 -15.68
CA GLU A 55 -8.19 -8.60 -16.11
C GLU A 55 -8.89 -7.86 -14.95
N ASN A 56 -8.95 -8.46 -13.77
CA ASN A 56 -9.48 -7.81 -12.59
C ASN A 56 -8.71 -6.51 -12.25
N MET A 57 -7.38 -6.54 -12.31
CA MET A 57 -6.56 -5.34 -12.03
C MET A 57 -6.81 -4.24 -13.07
N VAL A 58 -6.89 -4.59 -14.36
CA VAL A 58 -7.25 -3.63 -15.42
C VAL A 58 -8.60 -2.97 -15.12
N ASN A 59 -9.60 -3.76 -14.73
CA ASN A 59 -10.95 -3.26 -14.44
C ASN A 59 -11.00 -2.40 -13.16
N ILE A 60 -10.27 -2.79 -12.10
CA ILE A 60 -10.28 -2.06 -10.81
C ILE A 60 -9.53 -0.73 -10.94
N PHE A 61 -8.37 -0.73 -11.61
CA PHE A 61 -7.47 0.42 -11.64
C PHE A 61 -7.54 1.21 -12.95
N ASN A 62 -8.42 0.82 -13.90
CA ASN A 62 -8.50 1.43 -15.23
C ASN A 62 -7.14 1.50 -15.94
N ILE A 63 -6.35 0.43 -15.87
CA ILE A 63 -4.99 0.38 -16.43
C ILE A 63 -5.05 0.57 -17.95
N PRO A 64 -4.32 1.55 -18.52
CA PRO A 64 -4.29 1.75 -19.97
C PRO A 64 -3.65 0.57 -20.71
N SER A 65 -4.02 0.38 -21.96
CA SER A 65 -3.57 -0.77 -22.78
C SER A 65 -2.08 -0.79 -23.12
N ASN A 66 -1.39 0.34 -22.94
CA ASN A 66 0.05 0.48 -23.11
C ASN A 66 0.83 0.23 -21.81
N TYR A 67 0.17 -0.30 -20.77
CA TYR A 67 0.83 -0.68 -19.51
C TYR A 67 0.89 -2.19 -19.35
N PHE A 68 2.02 -2.68 -18.87
CA PHE A 68 2.17 -4.06 -18.42
C PHE A 68 1.82 -4.21 -16.94
N THR A 69 1.44 -5.42 -16.55
CA THR A 69 1.27 -5.81 -15.13
C THR A 69 2.18 -6.97 -14.79
N LEU A 70 2.89 -6.90 -13.66
CA LEU A 70 3.76 -7.95 -13.16
C LEU A 70 3.42 -8.32 -11.72
N LEU A 71 3.63 -9.59 -11.40
CA LEU A 71 3.46 -10.17 -10.07
C LEU A 71 4.83 -10.70 -9.61
N LEU A 72 5.55 -9.87 -8.86
CA LEU A 72 6.94 -10.15 -8.50
C LEU A 72 7.10 -10.57 -7.04
N GLN A 73 8.18 -11.27 -6.74
CA GLN A 73 8.62 -11.60 -5.39
C GLN A 73 9.47 -10.47 -4.80
N GLY A 74 9.78 -10.55 -3.50
CA GLY A 74 10.73 -9.65 -2.83
C GLY A 74 10.10 -8.47 -2.10
N GLY A 75 8.77 -8.29 -2.20
CA GLY A 75 8.07 -7.18 -1.54
C GLY A 75 8.40 -5.81 -2.17
N ALA A 76 7.85 -4.75 -1.58
CA ALA A 76 8.10 -3.38 -2.03
C ALA A 76 9.58 -2.98 -1.93
N THR A 77 10.29 -3.41 -0.89
CA THR A 77 11.71 -3.11 -0.72
C THR A 77 12.57 -3.58 -1.89
N TYR A 78 12.26 -4.74 -2.48
CA TYR A 78 12.97 -5.22 -3.65
C TYR A 78 12.77 -4.31 -4.87
N GLN A 79 11.62 -3.61 -4.93
CA GLN A 79 11.33 -2.72 -6.06
C GLN A 79 12.30 -1.54 -6.15
N ASN A 80 12.87 -1.08 -5.04
CA ASN A 80 13.92 -0.06 -5.07
C ASN A 80 15.13 -0.55 -5.89
N THR A 81 15.60 -1.77 -5.62
CA THR A 81 16.67 -2.38 -6.39
C THR A 81 16.27 -2.62 -7.85
N PHE A 82 15.04 -3.08 -8.07
CA PHE A 82 14.51 -3.36 -9.40
C PHE A 82 14.42 -2.07 -10.24
N ILE A 83 13.86 -1.01 -9.71
CA ILE A 83 13.76 0.31 -10.34
C ILE A 83 15.17 0.83 -10.68
N ALA A 84 16.08 0.85 -9.70
CA ALA A 84 17.44 1.36 -9.89
C ALA A 84 18.23 0.63 -10.99
N ASN A 85 17.85 -0.61 -11.33
CA ASN A 85 18.49 -1.39 -12.39
C ASN A 85 17.75 -1.34 -13.73
N ASN A 86 16.49 -0.91 -13.79
CA ASN A 86 15.70 -0.92 -15.02
C ASN A 86 15.33 0.47 -15.53
N TYR A 87 15.11 1.45 -14.62
CA TYR A 87 14.79 2.82 -14.99
C TYR A 87 16.08 3.63 -15.06
N ASP A 88 16.75 3.49 -16.14
CA ASP A 88 17.92 4.14 -16.65
C ASP A 88 19.34 3.79 -16.25
N LYS A 89 20.17 3.73 -17.28
CA LYS A 89 21.62 3.55 -17.20
C LYS A 89 22.45 4.61 -17.94
N GLU A 90 21.82 5.49 -18.71
CA GLU A 90 22.50 6.47 -19.53
C GLU A 90 22.53 7.89 -18.90
N ASN A 91 23.10 8.02 -17.70
CA ASN A 91 23.27 9.33 -17.02
C ASN A 91 22.00 10.09 -16.65
N LYS A 92 20.86 9.41 -16.54
CA LYS A 92 19.62 10.03 -16.06
C LYS A 92 19.62 10.11 -14.53
N LEU A 93 19.08 11.18 -13.99
CA LEU A 93 19.02 11.43 -12.57
C LEU A 93 17.72 10.90 -11.98
N LEU A 94 17.83 10.05 -10.98
CA LEU A 94 16.70 9.61 -10.17
C LEU A 94 16.48 10.63 -9.04
N GLY A 95 15.35 11.30 -9.04
CA GLY A 95 14.88 12.09 -7.89
C GLY A 95 14.10 11.22 -6.92
N CYS A 96 14.20 11.51 -5.64
CA CYS A 96 13.42 10.84 -4.62
C CYS A 96 12.76 11.88 -3.72
N LEU A 97 11.42 11.96 -3.80
CA LEU A 97 10.62 12.82 -2.95
C LEU A 97 10.43 12.13 -1.59
N VAL A 98 10.93 12.75 -0.53
CA VAL A 98 10.94 12.18 0.81
C VAL A 98 9.95 12.94 1.69
N THR A 99 8.81 12.31 1.96
CA THR A 99 7.76 12.81 2.85
C THR A 99 7.70 12.06 4.18
N GLY A 100 8.49 10.98 4.31
CA GLY A 100 8.52 10.18 5.52
C GLY A 100 9.57 9.08 5.52
N THR A 101 9.35 8.09 6.36
CA THR A 101 10.33 7.02 6.64
C THR A 101 10.56 6.10 5.46
N TRP A 102 9.50 5.75 4.71
CA TRP A 102 9.64 4.83 3.58
C TRP A 102 10.34 5.49 2.40
N GLY A 103 10.01 6.76 2.09
CA GLY A 103 10.76 7.54 1.11
C GLY A 103 12.25 7.62 1.45
N ARG A 104 12.61 7.76 2.74
CA ARG A 104 14.01 7.77 3.18
C ARG A 104 14.71 6.43 2.98
N TYR A 105 14.06 5.31 3.26
CA TYR A 105 14.61 3.98 2.97
C TYR A 105 14.80 3.75 1.47
N SER A 106 13.90 4.28 0.65
CA SER A 106 14.08 4.23 -0.80
C SER A 106 15.32 4.99 -1.27
N VAL A 107 15.58 6.18 -0.70
CA VAL A 107 16.83 6.93 -0.93
C VAL A 107 18.06 6.10 -0.54
N GLU A 108 18.04 5.47 0.64
CA GLU A 108 19.16 4.65 1.12
C GLU A 108 19.49 3.49 0.17
N ASP A 109 18.45 2.88 -0.41
CA ASP A 109 18.62 1.78 -1.37
C ASP A 109 19.08 2.29 -2.74
N PHE A 110 18.45 3.32 -3.28
CA PHE A 110 18.80 3.90 -4.58
C PHE A 110 20.23 4.43 -4.60
N SER A 111 20.63 5.17 -3.57
CA SER A 111 21.96 5.79 -3.47
C SER A 111 23.13 4.79 -3.42
N LYS A 112 22.86 3.51 -3.14
CA LYS A 112 23.87 2.43 -3.22
C LYS A 112 24.11 1.95 -4.65
N ILE A 113 23.20 2.24 -5.56
CA ILE A 113 23.20 1.70 -6.92
C ILE A 113 23.49 2.80 -7.93
N ARG A 114 23.00 4.02 -7.67
CA ARG A 114 23.09 5.14 -8.61
C ARG A 114 23.01 6.49 -7.91
N ASP A 115 23.41 7.55 -8.62
CA ASP A 115 23.22 8.92 -8.15
C ASP A 115 21.74 9.24 -7.98
N THR A 116 21.43 9.88 -6.85
CA THR A 116 20.04 10.15 -6.47
C THR A 116 19.92 11.57 -5.92
N LYS A 117 19.03 12.38 -6.51
CA LYS A 117 18.67 13.72 -5.97
C LYS A 117 17.62 13.54 -4.89
N ILE A 118 17.93 14.00 -3.68
CA ILE A 118 17.01 13.91 -2.54
C ILE A 118 16.22 15.23 -2.46
N ILE A 119 14.91 15.12 -2.44
CA ILE A 119 13.96 16.22 -2.32
C ILE A 119 13.17 15.99 -1.02
N GLU A 120 13.65 16.61 0.06
CA GLU A 120 12.97 16.56 1.37
C GLU A 120 11.76 17.47 1.34
N VAL A 121 10.59 16.96 1.72
CA VAL A 121 9.33 17.70 1.70
C VAL A 121 8.59 17.47 3.00
N SER A 122 8.28 18.55 3.70
CA SER A 122 7.38 18.51 4.85
C SER A 122 5.91 18.39 4.39
N ASP A 123 5.04 17.94 5.27
CA ASP A 123 3.62 17.84 4.99
C ASP A 123 2.97 19.20 4.67
N ASN A 124 3.45 20.30 5.26
CA ASN A 124 3.00 21.66 4.93
C ASN A 124 3.44 22.08 3.51
N GLU A 125 4.59 21.64 3.03
CA GLU A 125 5.05 21.92 1.67
C GLU A 125 4.24 21.14 0.62
N ILE A 126 3.67 19.98 0.98
CA ILE A 126 2.77 19.25 0.10
C ILE A 126 1.53 20.09 -0.23
N GLU A 127 0.93 20.76 0.76
CA GLU A 127 -0.24 21.62 0.57
C GLU A 127 0.07 22.80 -0.35
N ASN A 128 1.27 23.36 -0.23
CA ASN A 128 1.68 24.55 -0.95
C ASN A 128 2.36 24.26 -2.29
N TYR A 129 2.48 23.00 -2.73
CA TYR A 129 3.21 22.61 -3.94
C TYR A 129 2.76 23.38 -5.20
N ILE A 130 1.47 23.59 -5.39
CA ILE A 130 0.94 24.33 -6.55
C ILE A 130 1.43 25.78 -6.57
N GLN A 131 1.70 26.38 -5.39
CA GLN A 131 2.18 27.77 -5.26
C GLN A 131 3.70 27.85 -5.26
N THR A 132 4.38 26.82 -4.79
CA THR A 132 5.84 26.76 -4.69
C THR A 132 6.31 25.38 -5.16
N PRO A 133 6.45 25.16 -6.48
CA PRO A 133 6.90 23.89 -7.02
C PRO A 133 8.27 23.48 -6.47
N TRP A 134 8.45 22.18 -6.24
CA TRP A 134 9.73 21.64 -5.79
C TRP A 134 10.79 21.77 -6.90
N ASP A 135 12.07 21.89 -6.51
CA ASP A 135 13.18 21.88 -7.47
C ASP A 135 13.38 20.46 -8.03
N LEU A 136 12.81 20.22 -9.22
CA LEU A 136 12.94 18.98 -9.99
C LEU A 136 13.90 19.14 -11.18
N GLU A 137 14.71 20.22 -11.25
CA GLU A 137 15.62 20.45 -12.36
C GLU A 137 16.60 19.27 -12.51
N GLY A 138 16.69 18.76 -13.73
CA GLY A 138 17.56 17.65 -14.11
C GLY A 138 17.09 16.28 -13.66
N VAL A 139 15.94 16.16 -12.97
CA VAL A 139 15.36 14.87 -12.59
C VAL A 139 14.67 14.24 -13.79
N ASP A 140 15.10 13.03 -14.17
CA ASP A 140 14.51 12.27 -15.28
C ASP A 140 13.39 11.33 -14.81
N TYR A 141 13.52 10.76 -13.61
CA TYR A 141 12.53 9.94 -12.94
C TYR A 141 12.36 10.43 -11.52
N LEU A 142 11.12 10.57 -11.06
CA LEU A 142 10.83 10.98 -9.69
C LEU A 142 10.14 9.85 -8.93
N HIS A 143 10.84 9.30 -7.95
CA HIS A 143 10.26 8.32 -7.02
C HIS A 143 9.60 9.00 -5.83
N LEU A 144 8.45 8.48 -5.41
CA LEU A 144 7.75 8.90 -4.21
C LEU A 144 6.98 7.73 -3.56
N THR A 145 6.70 7.87 -2.27
CA THR A 145 5.80 7.00 -1.53
C THR A 145 4.46 7.72 -1.34
N SER A 146 3.38 7.20 -1.92
CA SER A 146 2.05 7.84 -1.87
C SER A 146 1.48 7.92 -0.47
N ASN A 147 1.78 6.92 0.39
CA ASN A 147 1.29 6.87 1.76
C ASN A 147 2.34 6.35 2.74
N GLU A 148 2.82 7.22 3.60
CA GLU A 148 3.79 6.94 4.66
C GLU A 148 3.11 6.33 5.89
N THR A 149 3.06 4.99 5.96
CA THR A 149 2.38 4.24 7.02
C THR A 149 2.88 4.51 8.44
N ILE A 150 4.09 5.04 8.57
CA ILE A 150 4.72 5.34 9.87
C ILE A 150 4.41 6.76 10.31
N ASN A 151 4.40 7.69 9.37
CA ASN A 151 4.24 9.12 9.63
C ASN A 151 2.80 9.60 9.49
N GLY A 152 1.95 8.85 8.76
CA GLY A 152 0.56 9.19 8.52
C GLY A 152 0.35 10.24 7.43
N VAL A 153 1.39 10.53 6.64
CA VAL A 153 1.36 11.46 5.50
C VAL A 153 0.92 10.71 4.25
N GLN A 154 -0.06 11.24 3.53
CA GLN A 154 -0.53 10.70 2.26
C GLN A 154 -0.56 11.78 1.18
N LEU A 155 0.10 11.50 0.06
CA LEU A 155 0.14 12.32 -1.14
C LEU A 155 -0.84 11.73 -2.17
N ARG A 156 -2.11 12.10 -2.10
CA ARG A 156 -3.17 11.58 -3.00
C ARG A 156 -3.15 12.20 -4.39
N GLU A 157 -2.75 13.45 -4.46
CA GLU A 157 -2.80 14.25 -5.69
C GLU A 157 -1.44 14.28 -6.42
N PHE A 158 -0.73 13.14 -6.40
CA PHE A 158 0.58 13.04 -7.07
C PHE A 158 0.51 13.31 -8.58
N ASN A 159 -0.65 13.12 -9.22
CA ASN A 159 -0.87 13.51 -10.63
C ASN A 159 -0.74 15.02 -10.89
N LYS A 160 -0.83 15.86 -9.84
CA LYS A 160 -0.57 17.30 -9.96
C LYS A 160 0.92 17.67 -9.96
N ILE A 161 1.80 16.70 -9.68
CA ILE A 161 3.24 16.91 -9.77
C ILE A 161 3.61 17.08 -11.24
N GLU A 162 4.18 18.24 -11.59
CA GLU A 162 4.62 18.55 -12.96
C GLU A 162 5.91 17.78 -13.29
N HIS A 163 5.76 16.48 -13.53
CA HIS A 163 6.84 15.56 -13.91
C HIS A 163 6.29 14.42 -14.76
N ASP A 164 6.97 14.09 -15.86
CA ASP A 164 6.46 13.12 -16.87
C ASP A 164 6.72 11.66 -16.54
N SER A 165 7.46 11.36 -15.47
CA SER A 165 7.95 10.00 -15.19
C SER A 165 7.98 9.71 -13.69
N LEU A 166 6.78 9.50 -13.08
CA LEU A 166 6.65 9.16 -11.68
C LEU A 166 6.81 7.65 -11.43
N LEU A 167 7.57 7.30 -10.41
CA LEU A 167 7.76 5.94 -9.89
C LEU A 167 7.17 5.90 -8.48
N ILE A 168 6.08 5.16 -8.27
CA ILE A 168 5.29 5.33 -7.05
C ILE A 168 5.20 4.04 -6.23
N ASP A 169 5.60 4.11 -4.96
CA ASP A 169 5.24 3.13 -3.94
C ASP A 169 3.83 3.39 -3.41
N MET A 170 2.88 2.57 -3.84
CA MET A 170 1.51 2.59 -3.35
C MET A 170 1.20 1.42 -2.40
N SER A 171 2.19 0.85 -1.73
CA SER A 171 2.01 -0.38 -0.93
C SER A 171 0.91 -0.28 0.12
N SER A 172 0.65 0.89 0.66
CA SER A 172 -0.32 1.03 1.76
C SER A 172 -1.64 1.69 1.39
N ASP A 173 -1.79 2.13 0.15
CA ASP A 173 -3.01 2.80 -0.29
C ASP A 173 -3.50 2.40 -1.68
N ILE A 174 -2.79 1.54 -2.42
CA ILE A 174 -3.32 0.95 -3.66
C ILE A 174 -4.67 0.30 -3.40
N GLY A 175 -5.64 0.56 -4.28
CA GLY A 175 -7.00 0.02 -4.16
C GLY A 175 -7.88 0.72 -3.13
N SER A 176 -7.45 1.84 -2.53
CA SER A 176 -8.26 2.63 -1.61
C SER A 176 -8.83 3.91 -2.21
N TYR A 177 -8.36 4.31 -3.38
CA TYR A 177 -8.87 5.44 -4.17
C TYR A 177 -8.46 5.32 -5.64
N SER A 178 -9.15 6.06 -6.50
CA SER A 178 -8.86 6.15 -7.94
C SER A 178 -7.77 7.20 -8.22
N PHE A 179 -6.99 6.97 -9.29
CA PHE A 179 -5.97 7.90 -9.78
C PHE A 179 -5.81 7.79 -11.30
N GLU A 180 -5.22 8.82 -11.91
CA GLU A 180 -4.95 8.85 -13.35
C GLU A 180 -3.55 8.31 -13.67
N TRP A 181 -3.35 7.84 -14.92
CA TRP A 181 -2.11 7.17 -15.35
C TRP A 181 -1.15 8.07 -16.13
N ASP A 182 -1.54 9.29 -16.48
CA ASP A 182 -0.89 10.12 -17.52
C ASP A 182 0.62 10.35 -17.31
N ASN A 183 1.09 10.47 -16.08
CA ASN A 183 2.49 10.74 -15.76
C ASN A 183 3.18 9.60 -14.99
N LEU A 184 2.56 8.41 -14.96
CA LEU A 184 3.07 7.29 -14.19
C LEU A 184 3.97 6.41 -15.06
N ALA A 185 5.26 6.36 -14.74
CA ALA A 185 6.19 5.42 -15.36
C ALA A 185 6.10 4.02 -14.74
N TYR A 186 5.91 3.97 -13.41
CA TYR A 186 5.83 2.70 -12.68
C TYR A 186 5.13 2.87 -11.34
N VAL A 187 4.19 1.99 -11.06
CA VAL A 187 3.49 1.89 -9.78
C VAL A 187 3.76 0.51 -9.20
N TYR A 188 4.06 0.44 -7.92
CA TYR A 188 4.24 -0.85 -7.25
C TYR A 188 3.62 -0.87 -5.86
N ALA A 189 3.28 -2.07 -5.40
CA ALA A 189 2.71 -2.27 -4.08
C ALA A 189 2.98 -3.67 -3.55
N GLY A 190 3.38 -3.77 -2.29
CA GLY A 190 3.35 -5.04 -1.57
C GLY A 190 1.91 -5.46 -1.23
N ALA A 191 1.51 -6.68 -1.58
CA ALA A 191 0.11 -7.11 -1.44
C ALA A 191 -0.39 -7.21 0.02
N GLN A 192 0.49 -7.37 1.01
CA GLN A 192 0.17 -7.70 2.40
C GLN A 192 -0.61 -6.63 3.18
N LYS A 193 -0.93 -5.50 2.58
CA LYS A 193 -1.71 -4.42 3.18
C LYS A 193 -3.15 -4.44 2.67
N ASN A 194 -3.41 -3.88 1.49
CA ASN A 194 -4.76 -3.82 0.91
C ASN A 194 -5.13 -4.99 0.01
N MET A 195 -4.16 -5.64 -0.61
CA MET A 195 -4.42 -6.51 -1.77
C MET A 195 -4.25 -8.01 -1.49
N GLY A 196 -3.83 -8.41 -0.28
CA GLY A 196 -3.65 -9.84 -0.01
C GLY A 196 -2.72 -10.16 1.15
N ILE A 197 -1.84 -11.14 0.92
CA ILE A 197 -0.86 -11.64 1.90
C ILE A 197 0.58 -11.34 1.46
N PRO A 198 1.59 -11.46 2.36
CA PRO A 198 3.00 -11.33 1.97
C PRO A 198 3.40 -12.33 0.87
N GLY A 199 4.43 -11.98 0.10
CA GLY A 199 5.07 -12.86 -0.87
C GLY A 199 4.93 -12.40 -2.32
N VAL A 200 3.96 -11.53 -2.64
CA VAL A 200 3.80 -10.95 -3.97
C VAL A 200 3.75 -9.43 -3.91
N SER A 201 4.39 -8.80 -4.89
CA SER A 201 4.25 -7.38 -5.21
C SER A 201 3.50 -7.23 -6.52
N ILE A 202 2.57 -6.29 -6.56
CA ILE A 202 1.90 -5.81 -7.76
C ILE A 202 2.79 -4.76 -8.36
N CYS A 203 3.07 -4.85 -9.66
CA CYS A 203 3.89 -3.88 -10.38
C CYS A 203 3.20 -3.56 -11.71
N ILE A 204 3.00 -2.29 -11.99
CA ILE A 204 2.32 -1.81 -13.18
C ILE A 204 3.19 -0.72 -13.80
N GLY A 205 3.53 -0.84 -15.07
CA GLY A 205 4.43 0.12 -15.70
C GLY A 205 4.08 0.38 -17.15
N ASP A 206 4.42 1.58 -17.63
CA ASP A 206 4.23 1.99 -19.02
C ASP A 206 5.28 1.30 -19.92
N GLU A 207 4.82 0.66 -20.97
CA GLU A 207 5.66 -0.07 -21.94
C GLU A 207 6.71 0.82 -22.64
N LYS A 208 6.49 2.14 -22.69
CA LYS A 208 7.48 3.08 -23.26
C LYS A 208 8.83 3.07 -22.49
N TYR A 209 8.81 2.62 -21.24
CA TYR A 209 10.00 2.49 -20.40
C TYR A 209 10.59 1.06 -20.40
N LEU A 210 10.02 0.15 -21.19
CA LEU A 210 10.60 -1.17 -21.37
C LEU A 210 11.99 -1.03 -22.00
N ASN A 211 12.99 -1.42 -21.21
CA ASN A 211 14.37 -1.44 -21.64
C ASN A 211 14.83 -2.89 -21.81
N SER A 212 15.44 -3.21 -22.96
CA SER A 212 15.95 -4.54 -23.28
C SER A 212 17.37 -4.78 -22.80
N GLU A 213 17.85 -3.98 -21.85
CA GLU A 213 19.22 -4.05 -21.39
C GLU A 213 19.60 -5.37 -20.73
N ASP A 214 20.90 -5.65 -20.77
CA ASP A 214 21.52 -6.91 -20.33
C ASP A 214 21.63 -6.99 -18.80
N ASN A 215 20.47 -7.01 -18.13
CA ASN A 215 20.38 -7.29 -16.70
C ASN A 215 20.38 -8.80 -16.43
N SER A 216 20.76 -9.18 -15.23
CA SER A 216 20.54 -10.55 -14.77
C SER A 216 19.07 -10.93 -14.91
N ARG A 217 18.77 -12.19 -15.23
CA ARG A 217 17.42 -12.66 -15.60
C ARG A 217 16.30 -12.13 -14.71
N TYR A 218 16.47 -12.16 -13.39
CA TYR A 218 15.43 -11.75 -12.45
C TYR A 218 15.29 -10.22 -12.31
N LEU A 219 16.29 -9.48 -12.73
CA LEU A 219 16.27 -8.01 -12.80
C LEU A 219 15.92 -7.48 -14.20
N ASN A 220 15.74 -8.35 -15.20
CA ASN A 220 15.44 -7.94 -16.56
C ASN A 220 13.94 -7.72 -16.75
N LEU A 221 13.53 -6.46 -16.79
CA LEU A 221 12.12 -6.06 -16.93
C LEU A 221 11.48 -6.63 -18.20
N GLY A 222 12.17 -6.54 -19.34
CA GLY A 222 11.64 -7.03 -20.61
C GLY A 222 11.38 -8.54 -20.60
N GLN A 223 12.28 -9.33 -19.99
CA GLN A 223 12.07 -10.78 -19.86
C GLN A 223 10.92 -11.12 -18.90
N LEU A 224 10.75 -10.36 -17.83
CA LEU A 224 9.66 -10.57 -16.87
C LEU A 224 8.30 -10.27 -17.54
N VAL A 225 8.22 -9.22 -18.36
CA VAL A 225 7.02 -8.89 -19.13
C VAL A 225 6.75 -9.96 -20.19
N GLU A 226 7.74 -10.35 -21.01
CA GLU A 226 7.60 -11.41 -22.02
C GLU A 226 7.11 -12.74 -21.42
N LYS A 227 7.57 -13.09 -20.22
CA LYS A 227 7.18 -14.32 -19.52
C LYS A 227 5.97 -14.17 -18.62
N ASN A 228 5.26 -13.04 -18.69
CA ASN A 228 4.06 -12.76 -17.88
C ASN A 228 4.26 -13.10 -16.39
N SER A 229 5.34 -12.60 -15.78
CA SER A 229 5.77 -12.87 -14.40
C SER A 229 6.24 -14.32 -14.13
N LEU A 230 6.18 -15.22 -15.09
CA LEU A 230 6.47 -16.65 -14.93
C LEU A 230 7.90 -17.05 -15.35
N LEU A 231 8.84 -16.12 -15.23
CA LEU A 231 10.25 -16.39 -15.52
C LEU A 231 10.85 -17.45 -14.58
N ASN A 232 10.43 -17.44 -13.32
CA ASN A 232 10.71 -18.42 -12.28
C ASN A 232 9.41 -18.89 -11.63
N THR A 233 9.48 -19.79 -10.64
CA THR A 233 8.30 -20.22 -9.89
C THR A 233 7.82 -19.09 -8.98
N PRO A 234 6.63 -18.54 -9.22
CA PRO A 234 6.09 -17.43 -8.43
C PRO A 234 5.49 -17.94 -7.12
N PRO A 235 5.12 -17.05 -6.18
CA PRO A 235 4.42 -17.40 -4.95
C PRO A 235 2.93 -17.71 -5.25
N THR A 236 2.65 -18.89 -5.78
CA THR A 236 1.34 -19.29 -6.33
C THR A 236 0.17 -19.04 -5.39
N PHE A 237 0.33 -19.37 -4.10
CA PHE A 237 -0.71 -19.14 -3.11
C PHE A 237 -0.95 -17.64 -2.84
N SER A 238 0.09 -16.83 -2.76
CA SER A 238 -0.07 -15.38 -2.58
C SER A 238 -0.76 -14.72 -3.77
N ILE A 239 -0.45 -15.18 -4.99
CA ILE A 239 -1.12 -14.74 -6.22
C ILE A 239 -2.59 -15.18 -6.22
N TYR A 240 -2.89 -16.38 -5.77
CA TYR A 240 -4.28 -16.85 -5.62
C TYR A 240 -5.06 -15.99 -4.63
N VAL A 241 -4.50 -15.70 -3.47
CA VAL A 241 -5.15 -14.82 -2.48
C VAL A 241 -5.36 -13.41 -3.05
N LEU A 242 -4.38 -12.85 -3.77
CA LEU A 242 -4.52 -11.56 -4.47
C LEU A 242 -5.70 -11.61 -5.45
N LYS A 243 -5.83 -12.70 -6.23
CA LYS A 243 -6.97 -12.90 -7.13
C LYS A 243 -8.30 -12.91 -6.39
N LEU A 244 -8.39 -13.59 -5.26
CA LEU A 244 -9.62 -13.59 -4.44
C LEU A 244 -9.95 -12.19 -3.88
N VAL A 245 -8.93 -11.41 -3.51
CA VAL A 245 -9.12 -10.02 -3.06
C VAL A 245 -9.64 -9.16 -4.20
N THR A 246 -9.09 -9.27 -5.41
CA THR A 246 -9.58 -8.50 -6.56
C THR A 246 -11.02 -8.91 -6.95
N ASP A 247 -11.38 -10.18 -6.88
CA ASP A 247 -12.77 -10.65 -7.06
C ASP A 247 -13.71 -10.02 -6.03
N TRP A 248 -13.29 -10.03 -4.76
CA TRP A 248 -14.05 -9.41 -3.68
C TRP A 248 -14.21 -7.90 -3.90
N MET A 249 -13.15 -7.21 -4.32
CA MET A 249 -13.22 -5.77 -4.61
C MET A 249 -14.24 -5.46 -5.71
N ILE A 250 -14.24 -6.24 -6.80
CA ILE A 250 -15.22 -6.08 -7.89
C ILE A 250 -16.64 -6.34 -7.39
N ALA A 251 -16.84 -7.40 -6.61
CA ALA A 251 -18.15 -7.75 -6.05
C ALA A 251 -18.69 -6.68 -5.09
N MET A 252 -17.82 -5.92 -4.43
CA MET A 252 -18.19 -4.80 -3.55
C MET A 252 -18.49 -3.49 -4.30
N GLY A 253 -18.26 -3.42 -5.60
CA GLY A 253 -18.52 -2.22 -6.40
C GLY A 253 -17.25 -1.51 -6.90
N GLY A 254 -16.10 -2.17 -6.84
CA GLY A 254 -14.82 -1.68 -7.37
C GLY A 254 -14.22 -0.54 -6.54
N ILE A 255 -13.31 0.20 -7.19
CA ILE A 255 -12.48 1.22 -6.52
C ILE A 255 -13.32 2.34 -5.87
N ASN A 256 -14.40 2.77 -6.49
CA ASN A 256 -15.24 3.84 -5.99
C ASN A 256 -15.85 3.52 -4.62
N HIS A 257 -16.30 2.27 -4.42
CA HIS A 257 -16.80 1.82 -3.12
C HIS A 257 -15.75 1.96 -2.02
N PHE A 258 -14.50 1.57 -2.31
CA PHE A 258 -13.43 1.64 -1.33
C PHE A 258 -12.94 3.06 -1.07
N GLU A 259 -12.99 3.93 -2.07
CA GLU A 259 -12.69 5.34 -1.90
C GLU A 259 -13.70 6.04 -0.98
N GLU A 260 -15.00 5.89 -1.26
CA GLU A 260 -16.06 6.43 -0.40
C GLU A 260 -15.96 5.90 1.03
N LYS A 261 -15.66 4.61 1.17
CA LYS A 261 -15.47 3.96 2.45
C LYS A 261 -14.26 4.51 3.20
N SER A 262 -13.12 4.67 2.54
CA SER A 262 -11.90 5.20 3.14
C SER A 262 -12.09 6.63 3.64
N ILE A 263 -12.77 7.47 2.86
CA ILE A 263 -13.15 8.83 3.26
C ILE A 263 -14.02 8.81 4.51
N ARG A 264 -15.12 8.07 4.47
CA ARG A 264 -16.09 8.00 5.58
C ARG A 264 -15.46 7.51 6.89
N GLN A 265 -14.70 6.40 6.80
CA GLN A 265 -14.09 5.80 7.99
C GLN A 265 -12.99 6.67 8.58
N SER A 266 -12.13 7.23 7.75
CA SER A 266 -11.03 8.09 8.22
C SER A 266 -11.55 9.41 8.79
N SER A 267 -12.46 10.09 8.10
CA SER A 267 -13.07 11.35 8.60
C SER A 267 -13.68 11.17 9.97
N ARG A 268 -14.45 10.10 10.17
CA ARG A 268 -15.07 9.80 11.46
C ARG A 268 -14.06 9.70 12.60
N ILE A 269 -12.95 8.97 12.39
CA ILE A 269 -11.93 8.81 13.42
C ILE A 269 -11.15 10.12 13.64
N TYR A 270 -10.83 10.87 12.57
CA TYR A 270 -10.15 12.16 12.71
C TYR A 270 -11.01 13.16 13.46
N GLU A 271 -12.29 13.36 13.09
CA GLU A 271 -13.24 14.24 13.77
C GLU A 271 -13.36 13.89 15.27
N GLN A 272 -13.42 12.59 15.58
CA GLN A 272 -13.45 12.12 16.96
C GLN A 272 -12.15 12.46 17.70
N LEU A 273 -10.99 12.21 17.14
CA LEU A 273 -9.69 12.51 17.76
C LEU A 273 -9.50 14.04 17.97
N GLU A 274 -9.93 14.84 17.01
CA GLU A 274 -9.89 16.31 17.10
C GLU A 274 -10.73 16.85 18.26
N SER A 275 -11.87 16.21 18.56
CA SER A 275 -12.68 16.56 19.73
C SER A 275 -11.97 16.31 21.06
N TYR A 276 -10.92 15.47 21.06
CA TYR A 276 -10.04 15.18 22.19
C TYR A 276 -8.67 15.87 22.10
N GLY A 277 -8.57 16.98 21.37
CA GLY A 277 -7.33 17.73 21.15
C GLY A 277 -6.61 18.21 22.41
N ASP A 278 -7.30 18.26 23.57
CA ASP A 278 -6.64 18.50 24.86
C ASP A 278 -5.74 17.35 25.32
N PHE A 279 -6.02 16.11 24.87
CA PHE A 279 -5.33 14.89 25.28
C PHE A 279 -4.42 14.31 24.23
N VAL A 280 -4.72 14.55 22.95
CA VAL A 280 -3.97 13.96 21.82
C VAL A 280 -3.44 15.01 20.86
N ILE A 281 -2.47 14.59 20.06
CA ILE A 281 -1.87 15.37 18.95
C ILE A 281 -1.94 14.51 17.70
N ILE A 282 -2.47 15.07 16.61
CA ILE A 282 -2.38 14.51 15.27
C ILE A 282 -1.19 15.23 14.59
N PRO A 283 -0.08 14.52 14.32
CA PRO A 283 1.19 15.17 13.90
C PRO A 283 1.26 15.44 12.39
N VAL A 284 0.13 15.48 11.70
CA VAL A 284 0.04 15.65 10.23
C VAL A 284 -0.96 16.74 9.91
N SER A 285 -0.67 17.57 8.90
CA SER A 285 -1.56 18.63 8.43
C SER A 285 -2.84 18.06 7.80
N ASP A 286 -3.92 18.81 7.82
CA ASP A 286 -5.23 18.37 7.32
C ASP A 286 -5.19 17.92 5.86
N TYR A 287 -4.38 18.58 5.04
CA TYR A 287 -4.22 18.26 3.63
C TYR A 287 -3.57 16.88 3.41
N SER A 288 -2.59 16.53 4.23
CA SER A 288 -1.77 15.33 4.10
C SER A 288 -2.21 14.16 4.98
N LYS A 289 -3.27 14.30 5.78
CA LYS A 289 -3.81 13.22 6.63
C LYS A 289 -4.08 11.96 5.82
N SER A 290 -3.48 10.84 6.25
CA SER A 290 -3.69 9.54 5.60
C SER A 290 -5.09 8.99 5.87
N ARG A 291 -5.78 8.57 4.81
CA ARG A 291 -7.04 7.84 4.92
C ARG A 291 -6.83 6.36 5.29
N SER A 292 -5.61 5.84 5.05
CA SER A 292 -5.26 4.44 5.29
C SER A 292 -4.60 4.18 6.64
N ASN A 293 -3.82 5.15 7.17
CA ASN A 293 -3.07 4.98 8.41
C ASN A 293 -3.14 6.26 9.25
N ILE A 294 -4.06 6.28 10.20
CA ILE A 294 -4.24 7.39 11.11
C ILE A 294 -3.20 7.30 12.22
N ILE A 295 -2.41 8.36 12.38
CA ILE A 295 -1.39 8.48 13.43
C ILE A 295 -1.80 9.56 14.42
N PHE A 296 -1.73 9.25 15.69
CA PHE A 296 -1.87 10.23 16.77
C PHE A 296 -1.02 9.85 17.98
N LYS A 297 -0.76 10.82 18.84
CA LYS A 297 0.01 10.63 20.08
C LYS A 297 -0.76 11.20 21.24
N PHE A 298 -0.68 10.54 22.37
CA PHE A 298 -1.15 11.15 23.62
C PHE A 298 -0.15 12.20 24.11
N LYS A 299 -0.64 13.31 24.68
CA LYS A 299 0.22 14.28 25.38
C LYS A 299 0.81 13.70 26.68
N ASN A 300 0.21 12.63 27.20
CA ASN A 300 0.64 11.90 28.38
C ASN A 300 0.97 10.45 28.01
N GLU A 301 2.24 10.06 28.13
CA GLU A 301 2.72 8.72 27.80
C GLU A 301 2.10 7.59 28.63
N ASP A 302 1.73 7.85 29.88
CA ASP A 302 1.11 6.83 30.73
C ASP A 302 -0.34 6.54 30.30
N LEU A 303 -1.07 7.58 29.82
CA LEU A 303 -2.37 7.38 29.19
C LEU A 303 -2.25 6.62 27.86
N GLU A 304 -1.21 6.87 27.06
CA GLU A 304 -0.96 6.14 25.83
C GLU A 304 -0.76 4.64 26.10
N LYS A 305 0.10 4.31 27.07
CA LYS A 305 0.33 2.92 27.49
C LYS A 305 -0.95 2.26 27.98
N LYS A 306 -1.71 2.97 28.81
CA LYS A 306 -2.99 2.50 29.34
C LYS A 306 -3.99 2.23 28.23
N PHE A 307 -4.12 3.15 27.26
CA PHE A 307 -4.95 2.98 26.07
C PHE A 307 -4.63 1.70 25.31
N LEU A 308 -3.35 1.44 25.03
CA LEU A 308 -2.93 0.25 24.28
C LEU A 308 -3.21 -1.06 25.06
N ILE A 309 -3.01 -1.06 26.37
CA ILE A 309 -3.27 -2.24 27.24
C ILE A 309 -4.78 -2.55 27.22
N GLU A 310 -5.62 -1.56 27.53
CA GLU A 310 -7.06 -1.74 27.59
C GLU A 310 -7.66 -2.09 26.22
N ALA A 311 -7.16 -1.49 25.12
CA ALA A 311 -7.56 -1.88 23.76
C ALA A 311 -7.32 -3.37 23.51
N THR A 312 -6.12 -3.86 23.88
CA THR A 312 -5.76 -5.28 23.71
C THR A 312 -6.67 -6.18 24.56
N GLU A 313 -6.96 -5.78 25.80
CA GLU A 313 -7.89 -6.49 26.67
C GLU A 313 -9.31 -6.55 26.09
N LYS A 314 -9.72 -5.55 25.34
CA LYS A 314 -11.01 -5.51 24.64
C LYS A 314 -11.01 -6.22 23.28
N GLY A 315 -9.86 -6.75 22.84
CA GLY A 315 -9.72 -7.47 21.57
C GLY A 315 -9.41 -6.56 20.39
N ILE A 316 -9.06 -5.30 20.60
CA ILE A 316 -8.61 -4.38 19.57
C ILE A 316 -7.09 -4.52 19.45
N LEU A 317 -6.61 -4.99 18.30
CA LEU A 317 -5.19 -5.29 18.07
C LEU A 317 -4.59 -4.41 16.98
N GLY A 318 -3.26 -4.24 17.03
CA GLY A 318 -2.49 -3.59 15.97
C GLY A 318 -2.45 -2.06 16.06
N LEU A 319 -2.83 -1.48 17.22
CA LEU A 319 -2.84 -0.02 17.42
C LEU A 319 -1.48 0.58 17.76
N ASN A 320 -0.45 -0.21 18.07
CA ASN A 320 0.87 0.32 18.39
C ASN A 320 1.46 1.08 17.20
N GLY A 321 1.94 2.29 17.44
CA GLY A 321 2.75 3.02 16.48
C GLY A 321 4.05 2.30 16.15
N HIS A 322 4.78 2.77 15.14
CA HIS A 322 6.07 2.19 14.79
C HIS A 322 7.11 2.45 15.90
N ARG A 323 8.01 1.49 16.12
CA ARG A 323 9.03 1.56 17.19
C ARG A 323 9.88 2.83 17.15
N SER A 324 10.11 3.41 15.96
CA SER A 324 10.91 4.63 15.79
C SER A 324 10.15 5.90 16.15
N GLN A 325 8.80 5.90 16.12
CA GLN A 325 7.97 7.09 16.29
C GLN A 325 7.08 7.07 17.54
N GLY A 326 6.77 5.87 18.06
CA GLY A 326 5.79 5.70 19.15
C GLY A 326 4.38 6.05 18.70
N GLY A 327 3.54 6.42 19.66
CA GLY A 327 2.17 6.82 19.41
C GLY A 327 1.22 5.68 19.05
N ILE A 328 0.06 6.05 18.56
CA ILE A 328 -0.99 5.13 18.13
C ILE A 328 -1.09 5.17 16.61
N ARG A 329 -1.30 4.00 15.99
CA ARG A 329 -1.57 3.87 14.57
C ARG A 329 -2.81 3.03 14.33
N ILE A 330 -3.82 3.60 13.70
CA ILE A 330 -5.03 2.90 13.26
C ILE A 330 -4.91 2.67 11.76
N SER A 331 -4.86 1.41 11.32
CA SER A 331 -4.80 1.08 9.89
C SER A 331 -6.20 0.73 9.38
N LEU A 332 -6.74 1.56 8.47
CA LEU A 332 -8.08 1.47 7.90
C LEU A 332 -8.03 0.92 6.46
N TYR A 333 -7.43 -0.25 6.29
CA TYR A 333 -7.37 -0.90 4.98
C TYR A 333 -8.74 -1.43 4.54
N ASN A 334 -8.86 -1.76 3.26
CA ASN A 334 -10.12 -2.12 2.61
C ASN A 334 -10.96 -3.19 3.33
N SER A 335 -10.36 -4.14 4.03
CA SER A 335 -11.08 -5.18 4.76
C SER A 335 -11.57 -4.77 6.16
N ILE A 336 -11.30 -3.54 6.62
CA ILE A 336 -11.84 -3.02 7.88
C ILE A 336 -13.32 -2.70 7.67
N THR A 337 -14.21 -3.30 8.46
CA THR A 337 -15.66 -3.09 8.36
C THR A 337 -16.11 -1.85 9.15
N ASP A 338 -17.27 -1.30 8.81
CA ASP A 338 -17.86 -0.18 9.58
C ASP A 338 -18.12 -0.60 11.03
N GLU A 339 -18.54 -1.86 11.28
CA GLU A 339 -18.68 -2.40 12.64
C GLU A 339 -17.38 -2.34 13.45
N MET A 340 -16.23 -2.62 12.81
CA MET A 340 -14.94 -2.50 13.48
C MET A 340 -14.61 -1.05 13.85
N VAL A 341 -14.92 -0.12 12.95
CA VAL A 341 -14.73 1.31 13.19
C VAL A 341 -15.67 1.81 14.28
N ASP A 342 -16.93 1.37 14.27
CA ASP A 342 -17.91 1.66 15.33
C ASP A 342 -17.40 1.21 16.70
N TYR A 343 -16.94 -0.03 16.80
CA TYR A 343 -16.42 -0.58 18.05
C TYR A 343 -15.16 0.17 18.55
N LEU A 344 -14.24 0.51 17.63
CA LEU A 344 -13.06 1.30 17.97
C LEU A 344 -13.44 2.71 18.44
N SER A 345 -14.37 3.36 17.73
CA SER A 345 -14.89 4.69 18.08
C SER A 345 -15.53 4.70 19.48
N GLU A 346 -16.40 3.72 19.79
CA GLU A 346 -16.97 3.57 21.12
C GLU A 346 -15.91 3.34 22.20
N TYR A 347 -14.87 2.59 21.88
CA TYR A 347 -13.75 2.37 22.78
C TYR A 347 -13.01 3.68 23.09
N ILE A 348 -12.72 4.48 22.06
CA ILE A 348 -12.06 5.79 22.20
C ILE A 348 -12.89 6.71 23.11
N ASP A 349 -14.20 6.84 22.86
CA ASP A 349 -15.07 7.69 23.68
C ASP A 349 -15.10 7.26 25.15
N ARG A 350 -15.25 5.97 25.42
CA ARG A 350 -15.24 5.43 26.78
C ARG A 350 -13.90 5.66 27.48
N PHE A 351 -12.81 5.44 26.77
CA PHE A 351 -11.48 5.65 27.34
C PHE A 351 -11.28 7.10 27.79
N PHE A 352 -11.66 8.07 26.97
CA PHE A 352 -11.55 9.49 27.36
C PHE A 352 -12.58 9.91 28.41
N ALA A 353 -13.78 9.37 28.39
CA ALA A 353 -14.75 9.61 29.46
C ALA A 353 -14.25 9.16 30.85
N ASP A 354 -13.55 8.04 30.89
CA ASP A 354 -13.03 7.43 32.13
C ASP A 354 -11.71 8.07 32.60
N ASN A 355 -10.89 8.63 31.69
CA ASN A 355 -9.52 9.09 31.96
C ASN A 355 -9.28 10.58 31.65
N GLY A 356 -10.25 11.29 31.10
CA GLY A 356 -10.16 12.70 30.67
C GLY A 356 -10.59 13.71 31.73
N LYS A 357 -10.43 13.39 33.03
CA LYS A 357 -10.75 14.30 34.14
C LYS A 357 -9.50 14.87 34.78
#